data_af47b1ded08fbf2e9647a16c298207b0
#
_entry.id   af47b1ded08fbf2e9647a16c298207b0
#
_cell.length_a   1.000
_cell.length_b   1.000
_cell.length_c   1.000
_cell.angle_alpha   90.00
_cell.angle_beta   90.00
_cell.angle_gamma   90.00
#
_symmetry.space_group_name_H-M   'P 1'
#
loop_
_entity.id
_entity.type
_entity.pdbx_description
1 polymer ?
#
loop_
_entity_poly.entity_id
_entity_poly.type
_entity_poly.pdbx_seq_one_letter_code
_entity_poly.pdbx_strand_id
1 'polypeptide(L)' 'DPAKYKSLSVPRQDWEQLGVLATKTNRTRSKMIGRLIRFFLDNKGVKKNGKDKNS' A
#
# COMPACT_ATOMS: atom_id res chain seq x y z
N ASP A 1 -10.39 14.96 4.76
CA ASP A 1 -11.70 14.31 4.90
C ASP A 1 -11.56 13.00 5.66
N PRO A 2 -12.08 12.94 6.90
CA PRO A 2 -11.91 11.73 7.71
C PRO A 2 -12.52 10.47 7.09
N ALA A 3 -13.47 10.63 6.20
CA ALA A 3 -14.12 9.49 5.57
C ALA A 3 -13.22 8.87 4.50
N LYS A 4 -12.33 9.66 3.92
CA LYS A 4 -11.44 9.19 2.86
C LYS A 4 -10.08 8.75 3.38
N TYR A 5 -9.64 9.30 4.48
CA TYR A 5 -8.28 9.08 4.95
C TYR A 5 -8.29 8.62 6.39
N LYS A 6 -7.39 7.73 6.69
CA LYS A 6 -7.21 7.21 8.03
C LYS A 6 -5.76 7.40 8.45
N SER A 7 -5.55 7.53 9.74
CA SER A 7 -4.21 7.61 10.28
C SER A 7 -3.65 6.22 10.51
N LEU A 8 -2.34 6.10 10.37
CA LEU A 8 -1.67 4.83 10.55
C LEU A 8 -0.29 5.08 11.13
N SER A 9 0.05 4.32 12.15
CA SER A 9 1.40 4.39 12.72
C SER A 9 2.24 3.30 12.11
N VAL A 10 3.47 3.65 11.71
CA VAL A 10 4.41 2.67 11.16
C VAL A 10 5.75 2.85 11.83
N PRO A 11 6.55 1.79 11.93
CA PRO A 11 7.90 1.93 12.44
C PRO A 11 8.70 2.90 11.60
N ARG A 12 9.64 3.59 12.25
CA ARG A 12 10.44 4.59 11.55
C ARG A 12 11.17 4.00 10.35
N GLN A 13 11.73 2.84 10.51
CA GLN A 13 12.47 2.18 9.45
C GLN A 13 11.60 1.97 8.21
N ASP A 14 10.38 1.52 8.43
CA ASP A 14 9.45 1.29 7.33
C ASP A 14 9.03 2.60 6.70
N TRP A 15 8.84 3.62 7.53
CA TRP A 15 8.47 4.93 7.03
C TRP A 15 9.55 5.50 6.12
N GLU A 16 10.80 5.32 6.50
CA GLU A 16 11.92 5.81 5.70
C GLU A 16 12.03 5.06 4.38
N GLN A 17 11.89 3.75 4.42
CA GLN A 17 11.96 2.96 3.20
C GLN A 17 10.79 3.27 2.27
N LEU A 18 9.63 3.50 2.85
CA LEU A 18 8.47 3.91 2.06
C LEU A 18 8.77 5.22 1.33
N GLY A 19 9.44 6.14 2.00
CA GLY A 19 9.82 7.40 1.37
C GLY A 19 10.78 7.20 0.21
N VAL A 20 11.74 6.29 0.36
CA VAL A 20 12.67 5.98 -0.72
C VAL A 20 11.92 5.44 -1.93
N LEU A 21 11.02 4.50 -1.70
CA LEU A 21 10.23 3.91 -2.79
C LEU A 21 9.34 4.96 -3.44
N ALA A 22 8.73 5.81 -2.63
CA ALA A 22 7.86 6.85 -3.16
C ALA A 22 8.65 7.81 -4.04
N THR A 23 9.84 8.21 -3.59
CA THR A 23 10.69 9.12 -4.36
C THR A 23 11.11 8.49 -5.68
N LYS A 24 11.51 7.22 -5.63
CA LYS A 24 11.97 6.53 -6.84
C LYS A 24 10.86 6.40 -7.87
N THR A 25 9.63 6.30 -7.42
CA THR A 25 8.50 6.15 -8.33
C THR A 25 7.73 7.45 -8.53
N ASN A 26 8.28 8.54 -7.99
CA ASN A 26 7.70 9.87 -8.13
C ASN A 26 6.27 9.92 -7.58
N ARG A 27 6.09 9.34 -6.39
CA ARG A 27 4.80 9.30 -5.71
C ARG A 27 4.95 9.84 -4.29
N THR A 28 3.81 10.17 -3.68
CA THR A 28 3.80 10.44 -2.25
C THR A 28 3.81 9.11 -1.50
N ARG A 29 4.13 9.17 -0.20
CA ARG A 29 4.10 7.97 0.62
C ARG A 29 2.69 7.35 0.65
N SER A 30 1.67 8.19 0.72
CA SER A 30 0.29 7.70 0.74
C SER A 30 -0.06 6.92 -0.52
N LYS A 31 0.32 7.45 -1.67
CA LYS A 31 0.04 6.77 -2.92
C LYS A 31 0.88 5.51 -3.08
N MET A 32 2.09 5.54 -2.55
CA MET A 32 2.94 4.36 -2.60
C MET A 32 2.37 3.21 -1.79
N ILE A 33 1.72 3.50 -0.67
CA ILE A 33 1.08 2.47 0.14
C ILE A 33 0.05 1.72 -0.69
N GLY A 34 -0.81 2.44 -1.39
CA GLY A 34 -1.83 1.81 -2.22
C GLY A 34 -1.22 0.94 -3.31
N ARG A 35 -0.16 1.44 -3.92
CA ARG A 35 0.51 0.67 -4.96
C ARG A 35 1.12 -0.62 -4.40
N LEU A 36 1.74 -0.53 -3.24
CA LEU A 36 2.35 -1.71 -2.62
C LEU A 36 1.31 -2.75 -2.24
N ILE A 37 0.17 -2.29 -1.74
CA ILE A 37 -0.91 -3.21 -1.39
C ILE A 37 -1.38 -3.96 -2.63
N ARG A 38 -1.63 -3.24 -3.71
CA ARG A 38 -2.09 -3.86 -4.95
C ARG A 38 -1.03 -4.79 -5.52
N PHE A 39 0.22 -4.37 -5.46
CA PHE A 39 1.32 -5.21 -5.92
C PHE A 39 1.37 -6.53 -5.15
N PHE A 40 1.26 -6.44 -3.83
CA PHE A 40 1.31 -7.64 -3.01
C PHE A 40 0.15 -8.59 -3.32
N LEU A 41 -1.05 -8.04 -3.42
CA LEU A 41 -2.23 -8.85 -3.68
C LEU A 41 -2.12 -9.54 -5.04
N ASP A 42 -1.66 -8.82 -6.04
CA ASP A 42 -1.55 -9.39 -7.39
C ASP A 42 -0.48 -10.46 -7.44
N ASN A 43 0.64 -10.24 -6.81
CA ASN A 43 1.77 -11.15 -6.91
C ASN A 43 1.67 -12.35 -6.00
N LYS A 44 0.85 -12.27 -4.96
CA LYS A 44 0.66 -13.41 -4.06
C LYS A 44 -0.57 -14.22 -4.41
N GLY A 45 -1.29 -13.84 -5.43
CA GLY A 45 -2.49 -14.54 -5.80
C GLY A 45 -3.65 -14.32 -4.87
N VAL A 46 -3.59 -13.29 -4.05
CA VAL A 46 -4.67 -12.96 -3.14
C VAL A 46 -5.71 -12.15 -3.88
N LYS A 47 -6.95 -12.55 -3.77
CA LYS A 47 -8.03 -11.84 -4.44
C LYS A 47 -8.35 -10.53 -3.74
N LYS A 48 -8.53 -9.50 -4.52
CA LYS A 48 -8.76 -8.19 -3.95
C LYS A 48 -10.09 -8.08 -3.24
N ASN A 49 -11.09 -8.68 -3.79
CA ASN A 49 -12.40 -8.57 -3.20
C ASN A 49 -12.86 -9.86 -2.58
N GLY A 50 -11.97 -10.79 -2.42
CA GLY A 50 -12.26 -12.00 -1.68
C GLY A 50 -13.17 -12.98 -2.35
N LYS A 51 -13.48 -12.82 -3.54
CA LYS A 51 -14.30 -13.83 -4.11
C LYS A 51 -13.47 -14.98 -4.71
N ASP A 52 -13.69 -14.53 -4.62
CA ASP A 52 -13.23 -15.37 -4.63
C ASP A 52 -12.90 -16.14 -4.88
N LYS A 53 -13.16 -16.46 -5.16
CA LYS A 53 -12.80 -17.15 -5.25
C LYS A 53 -12.31 -17.87 -5.10
N ASN A 54 -12.31 -17.84 -5.00
CA ASN A 54 -11.78 -18.37 -4.69
C ASN A 54 -11.38 -18.52 -4.65
N SER A 55 -11.76 -18.20 -4.78
CA SER A 55 -11.44 -18.13 -4.56
C SER A 55 -11.15 -18.11 -4.54
#